data_8facf86b9934135d6fcc81bd0e7496c4
#
_entry.id   8facf86b9934135d6fcc81bd0e7496c4
#
_cell.length_a   1.000
_cell.length_b   1.000
_cell.length_c   1.000
_cell.angle_alpha   90.00
_cell.angle_beta   90.00
_cell.angle_gamma   90.00
#
_symmetry.space_group_name_H-M   'P 1'
#
loop_
_entity.id
_entity.type
_entity.pdbx_description
1 polymer ?
#
loop_
_entity_poly.entity_id
_entity_poly.type
_entity_poly.pdbx_seq_one_letter_code
_entity_poly.pdbx_strand_id
1 'polypeptide(L)'
;METKHIRISDYNYELSEERIAKFPIVPRDHSKLLLYKHGEVGEDVFYHLTDHLPNRALMVFNNTRVIQARMHFRKETGALIEVFLMEPAMPTDYELMFQTSGHCSWLCMIGNLKKWKEGMLRRNFDIKGNRLTLTATMLRDGQLDDRQKNM
;
A
#
# COMPACT_ATOMS: atom_id res chain seq x y z
N MET A 1 -12.37 -13.77 -27.05
CA MET A 1 -13.22 -14.03 -25.87
C MET A 1 -13.72 -12.68 -25.39
N GLU A 2 -15.03 -12.45 -25.40
CA GLU A 2 -15.58 -11.18 -24.90
C GLU A 2 -15.51 -11.17 -23.37
N THR A 3 -14.90 -10.15 -22.82
CA THR A 3 -14.70 -9.99 -21.35
C THR A 3 -16.00 -9.95 -20.54
N LYS A 4 -17.13 -9.67 -21.19
CA LYS A 4 -18.48 -9.62 -20.59
C LYS A 4 -18.99 -10.97 -20.06
N HIS A 5 -18.39 -12.09 -20.47
CA HIS A 5 -18.80 -13.44 -20.09
C HIS A 5 -17.88 -14.12 -19.07
N ILE A 6 -16.87 -13.41 -18.56
CA ILE A 6 -15.98 -13.92 -17.52
C ILE A 6 -16.68 -13.81 -16.17
N ARG A 7 -16.94 -14.94 -15.52
CA ARG A 7 -17.49 -14.98 -14.16
C ARG A 7 -16.37 -15.19 -13.16
N ILE A 8 -16.32 -14.38 -12.14
CA ILE A 8 -15.31 -14.50 -11.06
C ILE A 8 -15.37 -15.86 -10.38
N SER A 9 -16.55 -16.45 -10.28
CA SER A 9 -16.76 -17.79 -9.72
C SER A 9 -16.01 -18.91 -10.43
N ASP A 10 -15.71 -18.74 -11.73
CA ASP A 10 -15.03 -19.74 -12.55
C ASP A 10 -13.52 -19.81 -12.24
N TYR A 11 -13.03 -18.82 -11.48
CA TYR A 11 -11.64 -18.70 -11.01
C TYR A 11 -11.50 -18.99 -9.52
N ASN A 12 -12.56 -19.47 -8.88
CA ASN A 12 -12.51 -19.80 -7.46
C ASN A 12 -11.80 -21.14 -7.25
N TYR A 13 -10.83 -21.17 -6.34
CA TYR A 13 -10.07 -22.36 -5.96
C TYR A 13 -9.66 -22.28 -4.48
N GLU A 14 -9.35 -23.42 -3.89
CA GLU A 14 -8.83 -23.47 -2.53
C GLU A 14 -7.37 -23.01 -2.51
N LEU A 15 -7.11 -21.85 -1.89
CA LEU A 15 -5.78 -21.34 -1.63
C LEU A 15 -5.43 -21.56 -0.16
N SER A 16 -4.60 -22.58 0.13
CA SER A 16 -4.12 -22.82 1.49
C SER A 16 -3.14 -21.73 1.94
N GLU A 17 -3.17 -21.41 3.24
CA GLU A 17 -2.27 -20.42 3.86
C GLU A 17 -0.78 -20.71 3.58
N GLU A 18 -0.41 -21.97 3.43
CA GLU A 18 0.97 -22.42 3.15
C GLU A 18 1.47 -22.00 1.77
N ARG A 19 0.54 -21.78 0.82
CA ARG A 19 0.88 -21.33 -0.54
C ARG A 19 1.04 -19.83 -0.66
N ILE A 20 0.72 -19.09 0.41
CA ILE A 20 0.84 -17.63 0.43
C ILE A 20 2.19 -17.26 1.03
N ALA A 21 3.09 -16.75 0.19
CA ALA A 21 4.38 -16.26 0.64
C ALA A 21 4.20 -15.01 1.53
N LYS A 22 4.63 -15.08 2.79
CA LYS A 22 4.56 -13.97 3.75
C LYS A 22 5.73 -12.99 3.62
N PHE A 23 6.83 -13.45 3.04
CA PHE A 23 8.04 -12.67 2.83
C PHE A 23 8.60 -12.95 1.43
N PRO A 24 9.24 -11.95 0.78
CA PRO A 24 9.92 -12.18 -0.48
C PRO A 24 11.12 -13.10 -0.27
N ILE A 25 11.42 -13.92 -1.26
CA ILE A 25 12.67 -14.71 -1.30
C ILE A 25 13.89 -13.78 -1.40
N VAL A 26 15.02 -14.23 -0.88
CA VAL A 26 16.31 -13.53 -0.97
C VAL A 26 17.34 -14.47 -1.56
N PRO A 27 17.99 -14.11 -2.70
CA PRO A 27 17.79 -12.92 -3.53
C PRO A 27 16.43 -12.87 -4.22
N ARG A 28 15.91 -11.67 -4.53
CA ARG A 28 14.54 -11.51 -5.05
C ARG A 28 14.33 -12.09 -6.44
N ASP A 29 15.36 -12.10 -7.27
CA ASP A 29 15.39 -12.66 -8.61
C ASP A 29 15.32 -14.20 -8.65
N HIS A 30 15.47 -14.87 -7.49
CA HIS A 30 15.23 -16.30 -7.34
C HIS A 30 13.75 -16.66 -7.16
N SER A 31 12.85 -15.69 -7.28
CA SER A 31 11.41 -15.97 -7.28
C SER A 31 11.02 -16.84 -8.47
N LYS A 32 9.97 -17.65 -8.29
CA LYS A 32 9.44 -18.49 -9.37
C LYS A 32 8.90 -17.64 -10.51
N LEU A 33 9.15 -18.09 -11.72
CA LEU A 33 8.63 -17.55 -12.96
C LEU A 33 7.65 -18.55 -13.57
N LEU A 34 6.39 -18.13 -13.72
CA LEU A 34 5.38 -18.90 -14.43
C LEU A 34 5.47 -18.58 -15.92
N LEU A 35 5.64 -19.60 -16.72
CA LEU A 35 5.71 -19.49 -18.18
C LEU A 35 4.45 -20.08 -18.80
N TYR A 36 3.88 -19.35 -19.78
CA TYR A 36 2.81 -19.87 -20.63
C TYR A 36 3.20 -19.69 -22.09
N LYS A 37 3.38 -20.79 -22.81
CA LYS A 37 3.78 -20.75 -24.21
C LYS A 37 3.04 -21.86 -25.00
N HIS A 38 2.38 -21.47 -26.08
CA HIS A 38 1.67 -22.39 -26.96
C HIS A 38 0.65 -23.33 -26.30
N GLY A 39 0.00 -22.89 -25.23
CA GLY A 39 -0.98 -23.70 -24.48
C GLY A 39 -0.37 -24.51 -23.34
N GLU A 40 0.94 -24.53 -23.18
CA GLU A 40 1.64 -25.25 -22.14
C GLU A 40 2.07 -24.30 -21.00
N VAL A 41 1.95 -24.80 -19.77
CA VAL A 41 2.38 -24.11 -18.56
C VAL A 41 3.68 -24.72 -18.09
N GLY A 42 4.68 -23.88 -17.85
CA GLY A 42 5.97 -24.28 -17.30
C GLY A 42 6.39 -23.40 -16.12
N GLU A 43 7.38 -23.83 -15.38
CA GLU A 43 8.00 -23.07 -14.30
C GLU A 43 9.49 -22.89 -14.55
N ASP A 44 10.01 -21.71 -14.16
CA ASP A 44 11.44 -21.41 -14.14
C ASP A 44 11.71 -20.45 -12.97
N VAL A 45 12.90 -19.93 -12.88
CA VAL A 45 13.32 -18.90 -11.92
C VAL A 45 13.40 -17.55 -12.63
N PHE A 46 12.95 -16.48 -12.00
CA PHE A 46 12.92 -15.14 -12.58
C PHE A 46 14.30 -14.67 -13.07
N TYR A 47 15.38 -15.14 -12.47
CA TYR A 47 16.75 -14.90 -12.90
C TYR A 47 16.99 -15.28 -14.38
N HIS A 48 16.29 -16.29 -14.91
CA HIS A 48 16.40 -16.75 -16.30
C HIS A 48 15.42 -16.03 -17.24
N LEU A 49 14.74 -14.95 -16.78
CA LEU A 49 13.74 -14.25 -17.57
C LEU A 49 14.25 -13.86 -18.96
N THR A 50 15.50 -13.45 -19.08
CA THR A 50 16.11 -13.05 -20.37
C THR A 50 16.15 -14.16 -21.40
N ASP A 51 16.22 -15.42 -20.98
CA ASP A 51 16.30 -16.59 -21.87
C ASP A 51 14.96 -16.89 -22.53
N HIS A 52 13.88 -16.36 -21.95
CA HIS A 52 12.50 -16.51 -22.45
C HIS A 52 12.03 -15.33 -23.29
N LEU A 53 12.81 -14.26 -23.39
CA LEU A 53 12.45 -13.05 -24.14
C LEU A 53 12.96 -13.09 -25.58
N PRO A 54 12.22 -12.46 -26.52
CA PRO A 54 12.71 -12.26 -27.88
C PRO A 54 13.99 -11.43 -27.90
N ASN A 55 14.87 -11.70 -28.86
CA ASN A 55 16.04 -10.87 -29.08
C ASN A 55 15.63 -9.41 -29.32
N ARG A 56 16.35 -8.47 -28.68
CA ARG A 56 16.10 -7.02 -28.73
C ARG A 56 14.78 -6.59 -28.11
N ALA A 57 14.22 -7.35 -27.17
CA ALA A 57 13.08 -6.91 -26.39
C ALA A 57 13.46 -5.69 -25.52
N LEU A 58 12.60 -4.66 -25.54
CA LEU A 58 12.68 -3.55 -24.59
C LEU A 58 11.77 -3.86 -23.39
N MET A 59 12.34 -3.96 -22.22
CA MET A 59 11.57 -4.16 -20.99
C MET A 59 11.43 -2.85 -20.23
N VAL A 60 10.20 -2.50 -19.90
CA VAL A 60 9.89 -1.32 -19.09
C VAL A 60 9.35 -1.76 -17.73
N PHE A 61 10.00 -1.35 -16.67
CA PHE A 61 9.63 -1.67 -15.30
C PHE A 61 9.16 -0.44 -14.55
N ASN A 62 8.23 -0.64 -13.61
CA ASN A 62 7.90 0.39 -12.64
C ASN A 62 8.97 0.40 -11.53
N ASN A 63 9.68 1.52 -11.40
CA ASN A 63 10.68 1.75 -10.37
C ASN A 63 10.13 2.63 -9.21
N THR A 64 8.84 2.80 -9.13
CA THR A 64 8.20 3.59 -8.07
C THR A 64 8.38 2.91 -6.72
N ARG A 65 8.88 3.66 -5.74
CA ARG A 65 9.03 3.17 -4.38
C ARG A 65 7.67 3.08 -3.69
N VAL A 66 7.33 1.90 -3.20
CA VAL A 66 6.12 1.70 -2.39
C VAL A 66 6.34 2.27 -0.99
N ILE A 67 5.43 3.12 -0.53
CA ILE A 67 5.44 3.68 0.81
C ILE A 67 4.70 2.76 1.80
N GLN A 68 5.02 2.89 3.08
CA GLN A 68 4.28 2.23 4.16
C GLN A 68 3.02 3.03 4.49
N ALA A 69 1.99 2.90 3.64
CA ALA A 69 0.77 3.69 3.71
C ALA A 69 -0.17 3.28 4.86
N ARG A 70 0.09 2.15 5.52
CA ARG A 70 -0.78 1.59 6.58
C ARG A 70 -0.22 1.89 7.95
N MET A 71 -0.96 2.65 8.75
CA MET A 71 -0.58 3.05 10.10
C MET A 71 -1.54 2.50 11.13
N HIS A 72 -1.01 2.03 12.26
CA HIS A 72 -1.79 1.54 13.38
C HIS A 72 -1.66 2.47 14.58
N PHE A 73 -2.79 2.87 15.12
CA PHE A 73 -2.89 3.64 16.36
C PHE A 73 -3.63 2.81 17.42
N ARG A 74 -3.16 2.85 18.64
CA ARG A 74 -3.84 2.22 19.78
C ARG A 74 -4.40 3.30 20.69
N LYS A 75 -5.71 3.29 20.90
CA LYS A 75 -6.37 4.18 21.86
C LYS A 75 -6.06 3.76 23.29
N GLU A 76 -6.25 4.67 24.25
CA GLU A 76 -6.15 4.36 25.68
C GLU A 76 -7.08 3.23 26.11
N THR A 77 -8.23 3.11 25.46
CA THR A 77 -9.17 2.00 25.65
C THR A 77 -8.69 0.65 25.12
N GLY A 78 -7.46 0.58 24.56
CA GLY A 78 -6.90 -0.61 23.94
C GLY A 78 -7.35 -0.85 22.49
N ALA A 79 -8.34 -0.11 21.98
CA ALA A 79 -8.84 -0.31 20.63
C ALA A 79 -7.78 0.02 19.57
N LEU A 80 -7.59 -0.90 18.62
CA LEU A 80 -6.72 -0.71 17.47
C LEU A 80 -7.50 0.00 16.36
N ILE A 81 -6.96 1.12 15.88
CA ILE A 81 -7.45 1.88 14.74
C ILE A 81 -6.40 1.78 13.63
N GLU A 82 -6.81 1.36 12.46
CA GLU A 82 -5.97 1.34 11.27
C GLU A 82 -6.30 2.55 10.39
N VAL A 83 -5.28 3.29 10.00
CA VAL A 83 -5.38 4.42 9.06
C VAL A 83 -4.58 4.05 7.82
N PHE A 84 -5.25 3.92 6.69
CA PHE A 84 -4.65 3.61 5.40
C PHE A 84 -4.69 4.84 4.51
N LEU A 85 -3.51 5.38 4.18
CA LEU A 85 -3.34 6.56 3.32
C LEU A 85 -3.67 6.18 1.87
N MET A 86 -4.61 6.89 1.25
CA MET A 86 -5.04 6.66 -0.13
C MET A 86 -4.45 7.72 -1.06
N GLU A 87 -4.82 8.98 -0.83
CA GLU A 87 -4.45 10.11 -1.67
C GLU A 87 -4.08 11.32 -0.83
N PRO A 88 -3.07 12.12 -1.23
CA PRO A 88 -2.77 13.37 -0.57
C PRO A 88 -3.90 14.37 -0.80
N ALA A 89 -4.34 15.05 0.28
CA ALA A 89 -5.38 16.06 0.21
C ALA A 89 -4.82 17.48 0.38
N MET A 90 -3.79 17.67 1.23
CA MET A 90 -3.11 18.94 1.39
C MET A 90 -1.70 18.72 1.96
N PRO A 91 -0.67 19.13 1.17
CA PRO A 91 -0.71 19.47 -0.24
C PRO A 91 -1.18 18.29 -1.10
N THR A 92 -1.73 18.56 -2.29
CA THR A 92 -2.25 17.53 -3.22
C THR A 92 -1.17 16.84 -4.04
N ASP A 93 -0.04 17.49 -4.21
CA ASP A 93 1.11 16.95 -4.92
C ASP A 93 1.88 15.95 -4.03
N TYR A 94 2.20 14.76 -4.56
CA TYR A 94 2.88 13.71 -3.79
C TYR A 94 4.30 14.10 -3.37
N GLU A 95 5.05 14.81 -4.22
CA GLU A 95 6.42 15.19 -3.91
C GLU A 95 6.44 16.23 -2.79
N LEU A 96 5.59 17.24 -2.86
CA LEU A 96 5.41 18.22 -1.80
C LEU A 96 4.89 17.58 -0.52
N MET A 97 3.94 16.63 -0.63
CA MET A 97 3.40 15.91 0.52
C MET A 97 4.49 15.19 1.30
N PHE A 98 5.43 14.50 0.63
CA PHE A 98 6.52 13.78 1.29
C PHE A 98 7.63 14.68 1.82
N GLN A 99 7.70 15.92 1.37
CA GLN A 99 8.63 16.92 1.90
C GLN A 99 8.01 17.76 3.02
N THR A 100 6.69 17.69 3.20
CA THR A 100 5.99 18.48 4.21
C THR A 100 6.42 18.08 5.62
N SER A 101 6.84 19.06 6.39
CA SER A 101 7.11 18.93 7.83
C SER A 101 5.97 19.59 8.63
N GLY A 102 5.56 18.94 9.72
CA GLY A 102 4.51 19.46 10.60
C GLY A 102 3.13 18.88 10.27
N HIS A 103 2.32 19.54 9.47
CA HIS A 103 0.94 19.15 9.22
C HIS A 103 0.68 18.82 7.74
N CYS A 104 -0.03 17.73 7.51
CA CYS A 104 -0.53 17.37 6.18
C CYS A 104 -1.88 16.68 6.30
N SER A 105 -2.63 16.61 5.20
CA SER A 105 -3.94 15.96 5.17
C SER A 105 -3.99 14.90 4.06
N TRP A 106 -4.62 13.78 4.37
CA TRP A 106 -4.77 12.65 3.46
C TRP A 106 -6.20 12.18 3.40
N LEU A 107 -6.65 11.76 2.22
CA LEU A 107 -7.82 10.91 2.10
C LEU A 107 -7.43 9.50 2.57
N CYS A 108 -8.17 8.95 3.52
CA CYS A 108 -7.81 7.69 4.18
C CYS A 108 -8.97 6.72 4.24
N MET A 109 -8.65 5.43 4.15
CA MET A 109 -9.54 4.38 4.66
C MET A 109 -9.24 4.11 6.13
N ILE A 110 -10.29 3.98 6.95
CA ILE A 110 -10.16 3.77 8.39
C ILE A 110 -10.72 2.41 8.79
N GLY A 111 -9.86 1.53 9.27
CA GLY A 111 -10.26 0.28 9.90
C GLY A 111 -10.72 0.53 11.33
N ASN A 112 -11.81 -0.17 11.74
CA ASN A 112 -12.46 0.03 13.02
C ASN A 112 -12.99 1.46 13.28
N LEU A 113 -13.44 2.15 12.24
CA LEU A 113 -13.95 3.53 12.32
C LEU A 113 -15.01 3.71 13.42
N LYS A 114 -15.86 2.71 13.67
CA LYS A 114 -16.87 2.75 14.73
C LYS A 114 -16.29 2.98 16.12
N LYS A 115 -15.00 2.65 16.34
CA LYS A 115 -14.28 2.86 17.60
C LYS A 115 -13.54 4.20 17.66
N TRP A 116 -13.51 4.94 16.54
CA TRP A 116 -12.92 6.28 16.46
C TRP A 116 -13.94 7.31 15.99
N LYS A 117 -14.79 7.76 16.88
CA LYS A 117 -15.83 8.75 16.57
C LYS A 117 -15.31 10.19 16.65
N GLU A 118 -14.36 10.45 17.54
CA GLU A 118 -13.81 11.77 17.84
C GLU A 118 -12.46 11.65 18.55
N GLY A 119 -11.82 12.79 18.71
CA GLY A 119 -10.55 12.93 19.41
C GLY A 119 -9.34 12.67 18.52
N MET A 120 -8.18 12.88 19.10
CA MET A 120 -6.88 12.73 18.45
C MET A 120 -6.30 11.34 18.73
N LEU A 121 -5.84 10.65 17.69
CA LEU A 121 -5.02 9.46 17.83
C LEU A 121 -3.55 9.88 18.01
N ARG A 122 -2.80 9.11 18.80
CA ARG A 122 -1.38 9.35 19.05
C ARG A 122 -0.58 8.06 18.94
N ARG A 123 0.61 8.17 18.37
CA ARG A 123 1.58 7.07 18.33
C ARG A 123 2.97 7.62 18.51
N ASN A 124 3.69 7.09 19.50
CA ASN A 124 5.06 7.45 19.77
C ASN A 124 6.02 6.55 19.00
N PHE A 125 7.10 7.13 18.52
CA PHE A 125 8.22 6.45 17.87
C PHE A 125 9.52 6.88 18.53
N ASP A 126 10.48 5.97 18.56
CA ASP A 126 11.86 6.29 18.86
C ASP A 126 12.68 6.13 17.57
N ILE A 127 13.25 7.22 17.12
CA ILE A 127 14.06 7.24 15.90
C ILE A 127 15.43 7.80 16.27
N LYS A 128 16.46 6.95 16.28
CA LYS A 128 17.83 7.31 16.62
C LYS A 128 17.94 8.04 17.96
N GLY A 129 17.22 7.58 18.98
CA GLY A 129 17.20 8.18 20.32
C GLY A 129 16.33 9.42 20.47
N ASN A 130 15.65 9.89 19.42
CA ASN A 130 14.71 10.98 19.47
C ASN A 130 13.28 10.45 19.56
N ARG A 131 12.57 10.85 20.59
CA ARG A 131 11.15 10.48 20.75
C ARG A 131 10.27 11.43 19.96
N LEU A 132 9.56 10.88 18.96
CA LEU A 132 8.63 11.60 18.10
C LEU A 132 7.21 11.11 18.37
N THR A 133 6.24 12.00 18.27
CA THR A 133 4.82 11.67 18.39
C THR A 133 4.11 12.01 17.09
N LEU A 134 3.57 10.99 16.43
CA LEU A 134 2.63 11.17 15.32
C LEU A 134 1.23 11.31 15.88
N THR A 135 0.49 12.30 15.40
CA THR A 135 -0.91 12.51 15.74
C THR A 135 -1.79 12.44 14.50
N ALA A 136 -3.02 11.96 14.64
CA ALA A 136 -4.01 11.97 13.59
C ALA A 136 -5.35 12.46 14.13
N THR A 137 -6.00 13.36 13.41
CA THR A 137 -7.35 13.85 13.68
C THR A 137 -8.22 13.65 12.44
N MET A 138 -9.47 13.28 12.66
CA MET A 138 -10.44 13.15 11.58
C MET A 138 -10.97 14.54 11.21
N LEU A 139 -10.86 14.88 9.93
CA LEU A 139 -11.50 16.06 9.36
C LEU A 139 -12.84 15.62 8.74
N ARG A 140 -13.88 16.40 8.93
CA ARG A 140 -15.18 16.24 8.26
C ARG A 140 -15.21 17.09 7.00
N ASP A 141 -16.12 16.76 6.10
CA ASP A 141 -16.33 17.54 4.88
C ASP A 141 -16.49 19.03 5.21
N GLY A 142 -15.77 19.89 4.48
CA GLY A 142 -15.73 21.35 4.70
C GLY A 142 -14.65 21.86 5.66
N GLN A 143 -14.03 21.00 6.49
CA GLN A 143 -12.97 21.45 7.41
C GLN A 143 -11.60 21.67 6.74
N LEU A 144 -11.42 21.17 5.53
CA LEU A 144 -10.20 21.41 4.75
C LEU A 144 -10.08 22.88 4.32
N ASP A 145 -11.20 23.52 3.97
CA ASP A 145 -11.21 24.90 3.48
C ASP A 145 -10.90 25.95 4.55
N ASP A 146 -11.29 25.69 5.80
CA ASP A 146 -11.11 26.66 6.91
C ASP A 146 -9.65 26.77 7.36
N ARG A 147 -8.83 25.73 7.14
CA ARG A 147 -7.40 25.75 7.50
C ARG A 147 -6.51 26.33 6.39
N GLN A 148 -6.99 26.39 5.14
CA GLN A 148 -6.29 27.06 4.06
C GLN A 148 -6.25 28.58 4.20
N LYS A 149 -7.20 29.17 4.95
CA LYS A 149 -7.31 30.62 5.12
C LYS A 149 -6.34 31.21 6.15
N ASN A 150 -5.64 30.35 6.92
CA ASN A 150 -4.76 30.75 8.01
C ASN A 150 -3.29 30.35 7.82
N MET A 151 -2.87 30.03 6.60
CA MET A 151 -1.49 29.94 6.13
C MET A 151 -1.21 31.06 5.14
#